data_486b456ab68b873cf143bd5c4ff49ab9
#
_entry.id   486b456ab68b873cf143bd5c4ff49ab9
#
_cell.length_a   1.000
_cell.length_b   1.000
_cell.length_c   1.000
_cell.angle_alpha   90.00
_cell.angle_beta   90.00
_cell.angle_gamma   90.00
#
_symmetry.space_group_name_H-M   'P 1'
#
loop_
_entity.id
_entity.type
_entity.pdbx_description
1 polymer ?
#
loop_
_entity_poly.entity_id
_entity_poly.type
_entity_poly.pdbx_seq_one_letter_code
_entity_poly.pdbx_strand_id
1 'polypeptide(L)'
;KTAGILIALFTGIRIGELCGLQMKDISLTDKTININKTVQRIYDKRKGSSYLHIGPPKTKTSARVIPVPSLLMNIIKKFYTENPNHYFLTGKTKPTEPRTYRQFFTRFLKRNGLQKVKFHEIRHTFAVRAIEIPEFDVKSLSEILGHKNVSFTLNVYGSANLQQKVKCMNLLNDLL
;
A
#
# COMPACT_ATOMS: atom_id res chain seq x y z
N LYS A 1 7.09 -6.41 -11.88
CA LYS A 1 6.48 -6.97 -10.64
C LYS A 1 7.25 -6.57 -9.39
N THR A 2 8.59 -6.53 -9.42
CA THR A 2 9.43 -6.12 -8.27
C THR A 2 9.13 -4.69 -7.82
N ALA A 3 8.92 -3.75 -8.75
CA ALA A 3 8.51 -2.38 -8.41
C ALA A 3 7.23 -2.31 -7.56
N GLY A 4 6.32 -3.27 -7.72
CA GLY A 4 5.13 -3.35 -6.87
C GLY A 4 5.43 -3.66 -5.39
N ILE A 5 6.53 -4.36 -5.09
CA ILE A 5 6.98 -4.57 -3.70
C ILE A 5 7.40 -3.22 -3.10
N LEU A 6 8.13 -2.41 -3.87
CA LEU A 6 8.55 -1.07 -3.43
C LEU A 6 7.34 -0.14 -3.24
N ILE A 7 6.37 -0.16 -4.16
CA ILE A 7 5.11 0.59 -3.96
C ILE A 7 4.47 0.18 -2.64
N ALA A 8 4.36 -1.12 -2.36
CA ALA A 8 3.76 -1.60 -1.11
C ALA A 8 4.54 -1.18 0.14
N LEU A 9 5.88 -1.21 0.09
CA LEU A 9 6.76 -0.79 1.19
C LEU A 9 6.66 0.70 1.52
N PHE A 10 6.44 1.55 0.50
CA PHE A 10 6.40 3.01 0.67
C PHE A 10 4.98 3.58 0.81
N THR A 11 3.94 2.79 0.60
CA THR A 11 2.55 3.28 0.61
C THR A 11 1.61 2.46 1.48
N GLY A 12 2.04 1.29 1.90
CA GLY A 12 1.17 0.37 2.62
C GLY A 12 -0.05 -0.12 1.84
N ILE A 13 -0.05 -0.03 0.50
CA ILE A 13 -1.14 -0.44 -0.37
C ILE A 13 -1.53 -1.92 -0.16
N ARG A 14 -2.83 -2.24 -0.20
CA ARG A 14 -3.29 -3.63 -0.12
C ARG A 14 -2.99 -4.39 -1.42
N ILE A 15 -2.73 -5.69 -1.32
CA ILE A 15 -2.38 -6.51 -2.50
C ILE A 15 -3.43 -6.45 -3.61
N GLY A 16 -4.72 -6.43 -3.27
CA GLY A 16 -5.79 -6.31 -4.26
C GLY A 16 -5.83 -4.95 -4.95
N GLU A 17 -5.55 -3.88 -4.22
CA GLU A 17 -5.42 -2.52 -4.74
C GLU A 17 -4.21 -2.42 -5.68
N LEU A 18 -3.05 -2.95 -5.25
CA LEU A 18 -1.83 -3.00 -6.07
C LEU A 18 -2.04 -3.79 -7.37
N CYS A 19 -2.73 -4.94 -7.31
CA CYS A 19 -3.08 -5.72 -8.49
C CYS A 19 -4.05 -5.00 -9.43
N GLY A 20 -4.86 -4.08 -8.89
CA GLY A 20 -5.81 -3.26 -9.62
C GLY A 20 -5.24 -1.95 -10.18
N LEU A 21 -4.02 -1.58 -9.79
CA LEU A 21 -3.41 -0.31 -10.19
C LEU A 21 -3.14 -0.24 -11.69
N GLN A 22 -3.71 0.77 -12.36
CA GLN A 22 -3.50 1.05 -13.78
C GLN A 22 -2.62 2.31 -13.96
N MET A 23 -2.09 2.52 -15.16
CA MET A 23 -1.25 3.69 -15.46
C MET A 23 -2.00 5.00 -15.24
N LYS A 24 -3.28 5.07 -15.64
CA LYS A 24 -4.14 6.25 -15.40
C LYS A 24 -4.39 6.59 -13.94
N ASP A 25 -4.12 5.66 -13.02
CA ASP A 25 -4.27 5.88 -11.59
C ASP A 25 -2.99 6.51 -10.98
N ILE A 26 -1.94 6.71 -11.78
CA ILE A 26 -0.64 7.26 -11.35
C ILE A 26 -0.45 8.62 -12.01
N SER A 27 -0.42 9.68 -11.23
CA SER A 27 -0.01 11.01 -11.69
C SER A 27 1.49 11.18 -11.49
N LEU A 28 2.23 11.26 -12.61
CA LEU A 28 3.67 11.52 -12.58
C LEU A 28 3.98 12.97 -12.22
N THR A 29 3.07 13.89 -12.57
CA THR A 29 3.20 15.33 -12.30
C THR A 29 2.95 15.63 -10.84
N ASP A 30 1.82 15.16 -10.29
CA ASP A 30 1.43 15.41 -8.89
C ASP A 30 2.11 14.44 -7.93
N LYS A 31 2.83 13.46 -8.46
CA LYS A 31 3.48 12.38 -7.69
C LYS A 31 2.49 11.66 -6.77
N THR A 32 1.36 11.23 -7.32
CA THR A 32 0.32 10.55 -6.55
C THR A 32 -0.11 9.23 -7.17
N ILE A 33 -0.69 8.38 -6.34
CA ILE A 33 -1.38 7.14 -6.74
C ILE A 33 -2.82 7.22 -6.27
N ASN A 34 -3.78 7.08 -7.17
CA ASN A 34 -5.21 7.05 -6.86
C ASN A 34 -5.69 5.59 -6.68
N ILE A 35 -6.10 5.25 -5.48
CA ILE A 35 -6.67 3.94 -5.15
C ILE A 35 -8.19 4.01 -5.30
N ASN A 36 -8.70 3.50 -6.43
CA ASN A 36 -10.11 3.55 -6.79
C ASN A 36 -10.72 2.16 -7.10
N LYS A 37 -9.89 1.11 -7.12
CA LYS A 37 -10.34 -0.26 -7.41
C LYS A 37 -9.52 -1.31 -6.68
N THR A 38 -10.05 -2.50 -6.59
CA THR A 38 -9.38 -3.70 -6.06
C THR A 38 -9.67 -4.91 -6.93
N VAL A 39 -8.70 -5.80 -7.01
CA VAL A 39 -8.82 -7.10 -7.67
C VAL A 39 -8.94 -8.18 -6.60
N GLN A 40 -9.96 -9.01 -6.70
CA GLN A 40 -10.16 -10.13 -5.79
C GLN A 40 -10.77 -11.33 -6.51
N ARG A 41 -10.52 -12.54 -6.01
CA ARG A 41 -11.20 -13.74 -6.49
C ARG A 41 -12.44 -13.98 -5.64
N ILE A 42 -13.59 -14.06 -6.30
CA ILE A 42 -14.88 -14.34 -5.65
C ILE A 42 -15.33 -15.73 -6.06
N TYR A 43 -15.80 -16.52 -5.10
CA TYR A 43 -16.46 -17.78 -5.36
C TYR A 43 -17.96 -17.54 -5.53
N ASP A 44 -18.48 -17.89 -6.69
CA ASP A 44 -19.92 -17.84 -6.98
C ASP A 44 -20.54 -19.20 -6.60
N LYS A 45 -21.25 -19.20 -5.49
CA LYS A 45 -21.94 -20.41 -4.98
C LYS A 45 -22.97 -20.99 -5.98
N ARG A 46 -23.61 -20.11 -6.78
CA ARG A 46 -24.63 -20.56 -7.76
C ARG A 46 -23.99 -21.26 -8.95
N LYS A 47 -22.80 -20.80 -9.36
CA LYS A 47 -22.06 -21.38 -10.51
C LYS A 47 -21.08 -22.47 -10.10
N GLY A 48 -20.86 -22.71 -8.80
CA GLY A 48 -19.85 -23.63 -8.30
C GLY A 48 -18.41 -23.29 -8.72
N SER A 49 -18.15 -22.05 -9.14
CA SER A 49 -16.88 -21.64 -9.71
C SER A 49 -16.43 -20.28 -9.18
N SER A 50 -15.14 -19.99 -9.30
CA SER A 50 -14.60 -18.71 -8.88
C SER A 50 -14.16 -17.85 -10.09
N TYR A 51 -14.39 -16.55 -10.00
CA TYR A 51 -14.00 -15.59 -11.02
C TYR A 51 -13.19 -14.43 -10.42
N LEU A 52 -12.44 -13.74 -11.27
CA LEU A 52 -11.70 -12.54 -10.88
C LEU A 52 -12.64 -11.35 -10.97
N HIS A 53 -12.88 -10.72 -9.82
CA HIS A 53 -13.68 -9.52 -9.70
C HIS A 53 -12.77 -8.29 -9.61
N ILE A 54 -13.09 -7.28 -10.43
CA ILE A 54 -12.46 -5.96 -10.38
C ILE A 54 -13.58 -4.98 -10.06
N GLY A 55 -13.47 -4.32 -8.93
CA GLY A 55 -14.51 -3.40 -8.49
C GLY A 55 -13.97 -2.34 -7.54
N PRO A 56 -14.83 -1.41 -7.10
CA PRO A 56 -14.43 -0.40 -6.14
C PRO A 56 -13.94 -1.03 -4.83
N PRO A 57 -13.14 -0.33 -4.05
CA PRO A 57 -12.76 -0.79 -2.72
C PRO A 57 -14.00 -1.01 -1.84
N LYS A 58 -13.89 -1.94 -0.88
CA LYS A 58 -15.01 -2.39 -0.04
C LYS A 58 -15.71 -1.25 0.74
N THR A 59 -15.00 -0.17 1.05
CA THR A 59 -15.53 0.99 1.79
C THR A 59 -15.18 2.29 1.08
N LYS A 60 -15.99 3.34 1.26
CA LYS A 60 -15.72 4.67 0.70
C LYS A 60 -14.35 5.21 1.14
N THR A 61 -13.95 4.98 2.39
CA THR A 61 -12.65 5.40 2.95
C THR A 61 -11.44 4.66 2.37
N SER A 62 -11.67 3.54 1.68
CA SER A 62 -10.59 2.83 0.98
C SER A 62 -10.26 3.45 -0.38
N ALA A 63 -11.17 4.22 -1.00
CA ALA A 63 -10.86 5.06 -2.14
C ALA A 63 -10.09 6.29 -1.63
N ARG A 64 -8.87 6.49 -2.12
CA ARG A 64 -7.96 7.52 -1.61
C ARG A 64 -6.87 7.86 -2.59
N VAL A 65 -6.28 9.03 -2.43
CA VAL A 65 -5.06 9.44 -3.14
C VAL A 65 -3.88 9.33 -2.18
N ILE A 66 -2.82 8.67 -2.61
CA ILE A 66 -1.60 8.46 -1.83
C ILE A 66 -0.48 9.30 -2.45
N PRO A 67 0.09 10.29 -1.75
CA PRO A 67 1.30 10.96 -2.17
C PRO A 67 2.48 9.97 -2.24
N VAL A 68 3.32 10.11 -3.25
CA VAL A 68 4.44 9.19 -3.50
C VAL A 68 5.75 9.96 -3.36
N PRO A 69 6.69 9.50 -2.54
CA PRO A 69 8.01 10.11 -2.45
C PRO A 69 8.72 10.14 -3.80
N SER A 70 9.50 11.21 -4.06
CA SER A 70 10.19 11.40 -5.35
C SER A 70 11.08 10.21 -5.73
N LEU A 71 11.76 9.59 -4.75
CA LEU A 71 12.56 8.39 -4.96
C LEU A 71 11.74 7.24 -5.56
N LEU A 72 10.58 6.96 -4.98
CA LEU A 72 9.69 5.90 -5.47
C LEU A 72 9.09 6.29 -6.83
N MET A 73 8.73 7.55 -7.05
CA MET A 73 8.19 8.01 -8.32
C MET A 73 9.21 7.84 -9.46
N ASN A 74 10.49 8.10 -9.22
CA ASN A 74 11.55 7.85 -10.19
C ASN A 74 11.68 6.36 -10.57
N ILE A 75 11.40 5.47 -9.63
CA ILE A 75 11.35 4.03 -9.91
C ILE A 75 10.10 3.69 -10.72
N ILE A 76 8.94 4.23 -10.35
CA ILE A 76 7.67 4.01 -11.06
C ILE A 76 7.78 4.43 -12.53
N LYS A 77 8.38 5.61 -12.80
CA LYS A 77 8.60 6.13 -14.17
C LYS A 77 9.28 5.12 -15.09
N LYS A 78 10.23 4.33 -14.59
CA LYS A 78 10.94 3.32 -15.39
C LYS A 78 10.05 2.18 -15.89
N PHE A 79 8.88 1.99 -15.28
CA PHE A 79 7.92 0.94 -15.62
C PHE A 79 6.61 1.50 -16.15
N TYR A 80 6.51 2.82 -16.27
CA TYR A 80 5.32 3.48 -16.78
C TYR A 80 5.17 3.22 -18.29
N THR A 81 3.95 2.99 -18.74
CA THR A 81 3.62 2.86 -20.17
C THR A 81 2.58 3.90 -20.53
N GLU A 82 2.59 4.37 -21.78
CA GLU A 82 1.70 5.43 -22.26
C GLU A 82 0.22 5.00 -22.30
N ASN A 83 -0.05 3.70 -22.39
CA ASN A 83 -1.43 3.21 -22.40
C ASN A 83 -2.07 3.30 -21.01
N PRO A 84 -3.05 4.19 -20.79
CA PRO A 84 -3.65 4.47 -19.49
C PRO A 84 -4.38 3.27 -18.89
N ASN A 85 -4.81 2.31 -19.71
CA ASN A 85 -5.55 1.12 -19.27
C ASN A 85 -4.65 -0.07 -18.95
N HIS A 86 -3.34 0.02 -19.15
CA HIS A 86 -2.41 -1.01 -18.74
C HIS A 86 -2.31 -1.07 -17.21
N TYR A 87 -2.34 -2.28 -16.66
CA TYR A 87 -2.08 -2.51 -15.24
C TYR A 87 -0.58 -2.42 -14.95
N PHE A 88 -0.22 -1.69 -13.91
CA PHE A 88 1.17 -1.41 -13.56
C PHE A 88 2.02 -2.69 -13.39
N LEU A 89 1.49 -3.72 -12.74
CA LEU A 89 2.22 -4.97 -12.49
C LEU A 89 2.47 -5.82 -13.74
N THR A 90 1.68 -5.66 -14.79
CA THR A 90 1.75 -6.49 -15.98
C THR A 90 2.23 -5.73 -17.22
N GLY A 91 2.05 -4.40 -17.27
CA GLY A 91 2.21 -3.60 -18.49
C GLY A 91 1.21 -3.99 -19.59
N LYS A 92 0.07 -4.59 -19.23
CA LYS A 92 -0.94 -5.12 -20.17
C LYS A 92 -2.35 -4.77 -19.67
N THR A 93 -3.35 -5.00 -20.53
CA THR A 93 -4.77 -4.78 -20.21
C THR A 93 -5.39 -5.80 -19.24
N LYS A 94 -4.66 -6.86 -18.89
CA LYS A 94 -5.11 -7.85 -17.91
C LYS A 94 -4.36 -7.66 -16.57
N PRO A 95 -5.06 -7.63 -15.43
CA PRO A 95 -4.44 -7.51 -14.11
C PRO A 95 -3.71 -8.79 -13.70
N THR A 96 -2.82 -8.68 -12.75
CA THR A 96 -2.29 -9.83 -12.01
C THR A 96 -3.30 -10.25 -10.93
N GLU A 97 -3.56 -11.53 -10.79
CA GLU A 97 -4.36 -12.05 -9.68
C GLU A 97 -3.58 -11.94 -8.35
N PRO A 98 -4.21 -11.54 -7.23
CA PRO A 98 -3.56 -11.43 -5.93
C PRO A 98 -2.85 -12.71 -5.46
N ARG A 99 -3.43 -13.90 -5.76
CA ARG A 99 -2.79 -15.19 -5.46
C ARG A 99 -1.48 -15.36 -6.22
N THR A 100 -1.47 -15.06 -7.51
CA THR A 100 -0.28 -15.10 -8.36
C THR A 100 0.79 -14.12 -7.90
N TYR A 101 0.38 -12.93 -7.47
CA TYR A 101 1.33 -11.93 -6.96
C TYR A 101 1.92 -12.34 -5.59
N ARG A 102 1.12 -12.94 -4.69
CA ARG A 102 1.64 -13.52 -3.44
C ARG A 102 2.68 -14.63 -3.70
N GLN A 103 2.42 -15.52 -4.66
CA GLN A 103 3.38 -16.56 -5.04
C GLN A 103 4.67 -15.96 -5.62
N PHE A 104 4.56 -14.91 -6.44
CA PHE A 104 5.72 -14.17 -6.92
C PHE A 104 6.51 -13.58 -5.75
N PHE A 105 5.85 -12.92 -4.80
CA PHE A 105 6.49 -12.35 -3.61
C PHE A 105 7.21 -13.40 -2.76
N THR A 106 6.58 -14.53 -2.47
CA THR A 106 7.20 -15.64 -1.72
C THR A 106 8.46 -16.16 -2.44
N ARG A 107 8.41 -16.31 -3.78
CA ARG A 107 9.57 -16.73 -4.57
C ARG A 107 10.67 -15.66 -4.58
N PHE A 108 10.29 -14.39 -4.64
CA PHE A 108 11.22 -13.27 -4.55
C PHE A 108 11.99 -13.31 -3.22
N LEU A 109 11.30 -13.46 -2.09
CA LEU A 109 11.94 -13.56 -0.76
C LEU A 109 12.93 -14.73 -0.72
N LYS A 110 12.49 -15.92 -1.15
CA LYS A 110 13.36 -17.13 -1.17
C LYS A 110 14.61 -16.93 -2.02
N ARG A 111 14.48 -16.35 -3.22
CA ARG A 111 15.62 -16.12 -4.14
C ARG A 111 16.64 -15.13 -3.60
N ASN A 112 16.23 -14.22 -2.73
CA ASN A 112 17.09 -13.20 -2.15
C ASN A 112 17.53 -13.55 -0.71
N GLY A 113 17.34 -14.79 -0.25
CA GLY A 113 17.74 -15.20 1.10
C GLY A 113 16.98 -14.49 2.23
N LEU A 114 15.81 -13.89 1.93
CA LEU A 114 15.03 -13.13 2.89
C LEU A 114 14.07 -14.06 3.66
N GLN A 115 13.83 -13.72 4.92
CA GLN A 115 12.86 -14.44 5.75
C GLN A 115 11.48 -14.46 5.09
N LYS A 116 10.80 -15.60 5.15
CA LYS A 116 9.45 -15.76 4.63
C LYS A 116 8.46 -14.98 5.49
N VAL A 117 7.82 -13.97 4.90
CA VAL A 117 6.75 -13.18 5.50
C VAL A 117 5.53 -13.15 4.57
N LYS A 118 4.35 -12.85 5.14
CA LYS A 118 3.14 -12.65 4.32
C LYS A 118 3.21 -11.27 3.65
N PHE A 119 2.60 -11.13 2.46
CA PHE A 119 2.58 -9.83 1.78
C PHE A 119 1.93 -8.71 2.62
N HIS A 120 0.99 -9.04 3.49
CA HIS A 120 0.34 -8.07 4.37
C HIS A 120 1.30 -7.47 5.41
N GLU A 121 2.36 -8.20 5.77
CA GLU A 121 3.40 -7.71 6.69
C GLU A 121 4.16 -6.49 6.13
N ILE A 122 4.24 -6.34 4.79
CA ILE A 122 4.82 -5.14 4.17
C ILE A 122 4.04 -3.89 4.58
N ARG A 123 2.71 -3.97 4.59
CA ARG A 123 1.86 -2.86 5.02
C ARG A 123 1.99 -2.59 6.52
N HIS A 124 2.12 -3.64 7.32
CA HIS A 124 2.41 -3.50 8.75
C HIS A 124 3.76 -2.81 8.97
N THR A 125 4.80 -3.25 8.26
CA THR A 125 6.13 -2.63 8.30
C THR A 125 6.08 -1.14 7.91
N PHE A 126 5.36 -0.79 6.84
CA PHE A 126 5.17 0.61 6.46
C PHE A 126 4.54 1.42 7.60
N ALA A 127 3.46 0.91 8.21
CA ALA A 127 2.75 1.61 9.25
C ALA A 127 3.60 1.81 10.51
N VAL A 128 4.33 0.78 10.95
CA VAL A 128 5.24 0.87 12.11
C VAL A 128 6.36 1.89 11.83
N ARG A 129 6.99 1.81 10.64
CA ARG A 129 8.05 2.76 10.28
C ARG A 129 7.56 4.20 10.15
N ALA A 130 6.34 4.41 9.65
CA ALA A 130 5.76 5.74 9.57
C ALA A 130 5.53 6.36 10.96
N ILE A 131 5.05 5.57 11.94
CA ILE A 131 4.85 6.04 13.32
C ILE A 131 6.17 6.34 14.06
N GLU A 132 7.28 5.69 13.66
CA GLU A 132 8.60 5.97 14.22
C GLU A 132 9.13 7.37 13.81
N ILE A 133 8.55 8.00 12.77
CA ILE A 133 8.90 9.35 12.30
C ILE A 133 8.04 10.35 13.09
N PRO A 134 8.62 11.22 13.92
CA PRO A 134 7.86 12.13 14.79
C PRO A 134 6.90 13.07 14.03
N GLU A 135 7.30 13.52 12.84
CA GLU A 135 6.54 14.43 11.99
C GLU A 135 5.43 13.74 11.20
N PHE A 136 5.38 12.41 11.22
CA PHE A 136 4.36 11.65 10.51
C PHE A 136 3.12 11.46 11.39
N ASP A 137 2.12 12.32 11.21
CA ASP A 137 0.92 12.27 12.05
C ASP A 137 0.05 11.03 11.79
N VAL A 138 -0.57 10.52 12.85
CA VAL A 138 -1.34 9.27 12.83
C VAL A 138 -2.61 9.38 11.98
N LYS A 139 -3.19 10.58 11.83
CA LYS A 139 -4.36 10.81 10.99
C LYS A 139 -3.99 10.66 9.52
N SER A 140 -2.91 11.32 9.07
CA SER A 140 -2.37 11.15 7.72
C SER A 140 -2.01 9.70 7.42
N LEU A 141 -1.39 8.98 8.37
CA LEU A 141 -1.11 7.56 8.22
C LEU A 141 -2.39 6.74 8.04
N SER A 142 -3.42 7.00 8.85
CA SER A 142 -4.72 6.31 8.76
C SER A 142 -5.39 6.53 7.40
N GLU A 143 -5.33 7.76 6.87
CA GLU A 143 -5.89 8.13 5.56
C GLU A 143 -5.10 7.45 4.42
N ILE A 144 -3.76 7.49 4.45
CA ILE A 144 -2.89 6.79 3.48
C ILE A 144 -3.19 5.29 3.47
N LEU A 145 -3.35 4.70 4.64
CA LEU A 145 -3.70 3.29 4.76
C LEU A 145 -5.16 3.01 4.34
N GLY A 146 -6.05 4.00 4.33
CA GLY A 146 -7.48 3.83 4.07
C GLY A 146 -8.15 3.00 5.18
N HIS A 147 -7.88 3.35 6.43
CA HIS A 147 -8.59 2.83 7.58
C HIS A 147 -9.88 3.64 7.79
N LYS A 148 -10.96 2.95 8.16
CA LYS A 148 -12.25 3.57 8.43
C LYS A 148 -12.22 4.46 9.68
N ASN A 149 -11.35 4.12 10.64
CA ASN A 149 -11.22 4.79 11.92
C ASN A 149 -9.74 4.91 12.31
N VAL A 150 -9.31 6.10 12.70
CA VAL A 150 -7.96 6.40 13.20
C VAL A 150 -7.65 5.53 14.43
N SER A 151 -8.65 5.25 15.28
CA SER A 151 -8.49 4.37 16.45
C SER A 151 -7.94 2.99 16.08
N PHE A 152 -8.26 2.47 14.90
CA PHE A 152 -7.67 1.21 14.44
C PHE A 152 -6.16 1.33 14.25
N THR A 153 -5.70 2.43 13.67
CA THR A 153 -4.26 2.70 13.49
C THR A 153 -3.57 2.85 14.83
N LEU A 154 -4.16 3.59 15.77
CA LEU A 154 -3.64 3.78 17.12
C LEU A 154 -3.58 2.46 17.90
N ASN A 155 -4.64 1.65 17.87
CA ASN A 155 -4.68 0.38 18.60
C ASN A 155 -3.67 -0.67 18.08
N VAL A 156 -3.43 -0.68 16.77
CA VAL A 156 -2.53 -1.67 16.14
C VAL A 156 -1.08 -1.23 16.17
N TYR A 157 -0.82 0.08 16.08
CA TYR A 157 0.53 0.63 15.89
C TYR A 157 0.94 1.65 16.95
N GLY A 158 -0.01 2.17 17.76
CA GLY A 158 0.15 3.36 18.59
C GLY A 158 0.71 3.13 19.99
N SER A 159 1.41 2.04 20.27
CA SER A 159 2.11 1.89 21.56
C SER A 159 3.35 2.79 21.58
N ALA A 160 3.19 4.04 22.03
CA ALA A 160 4.31 4.93 22.26
C ALA A 160 5.24 4.33 23.34
N ASN A 161 6.49 4.07 22.97
CA ASN A 161 7.51 3.65 23.93
C ASN A 161 7.92 4.83 24.83
N LEU A 162 8.60 4.54 25.96
CA LEU A 162 9.03 5.55 26.92
C LEU A 162 9.90 6.63 26.26
N GLN A 163 10.77 6.26 25.31
CA GLN A 163 11.66 7.21 24.63
C GLN A 163 10.88 8.23 23.77
N GLN A 164 9.79 7.80 23.12
CA GLN A 164 8.90 8.71 22.40
C GLN A 164 8.20 9.68 23.35
N LYS A 165 7.72 9.19 24.50
CA LYS A 165 7.10 10.03 25.54
C LYS A 165 8.09 11.08 26.06
N VAL A 166 9.34 10.70 26.34
CA VAL A 166 10.40 11.62 26.76
C VAL A 166 10.67 12.68 25.70
N LYS A 167 10.78 12.30 24.41
CA LYS A 167 10.95 13.26 23.32
C LYS A 167 9.79 14.27 23.25
N CYS A 168 8.55 13.80 23.31
CA CYS A 168 7.38 14.67 23.30
C CYS A 168 7.38 15.64 24.51
N MET A 169 7.73 15.16 25.71
CA MET A 169 7.81 16.03 26.89
C MET A 169 8.92 17.09 26.77
N ASN A 170 10.06 16.74 26.15
CA ASN A 170 11.15 17.69 25.94
C ASN A 170 10.79 18.83 24.99
N LEU A 171 9.83 18.63 24.04
CA LEU A 171 9.33 19.72 23.19
C LEU A 171 8.66 20.85 24.00
N LEU A 172 8.21 20.58 25.22
CA LEU A 172 7.63 21.61 26.09
C LEU A 172 8.68 22.57 26.63
N ASN A 173 9.97 22.21 26.60
CA ASN A 173 11.06 23.11 27.04
C ASN A 173 11.15 24.34 26.12
N ASP A 174 10.71 24.24 24.86
CA ASP A 174 10.73 25.36 23.90
C ASP A 174 9.55 26.34 24.11
N LEU A 175 8.63 26.01 25.03
CA LEU A 175 7.48 26.87 25.39
C LEU A 175 7.72 27.71 26.63
N LEU A 176 8.79 27.47 27.37
CA LEU A 176 9.20 28.18 28.60
C LEU A 176 10.39 29.09 28.34
#